data_1e6b5ac2f989da4726b42ad98acfda5e
#
_entry.id   1e6b5ac2f989da4726b42ad98acfda5e
#
_cell.length_a   1.000
_cell.length_b   1.000
_cell.length_c   1.000
_cell.angle_alpha   90.00
_cell.angle_beta   90.00
_cell.angle_gamma   90.00
#
_symmetry.space_group_name_H-M   'P 1'
#
loop_
_entity.id
_entity.type
_entity.pdbx_description
1 polymer ?
#
loop_
_entity_poly.entity_id
_entity_poly.type
_entity_poly.pdbx_seq_one_letter_code
_entity_poly.pdbx_strand_id
1 'polypeptide(L)'
;MKIGIISDTHDNIEPTKKAINFFEDQEVQTVIHCGDIVAPFTAKLFDKDFEFYAVRGNNDGEWNLQKTIEEFGTWLEEMGKLEFAERTLAIYHGTKPEIVRGLVESGEYDYVLRGHTHKKKINEFNGTI
;
A
#
# COMPACT_ATOMS: atom_id res chain seq x y z
N MET A 1 -4.68 10.90 -13.41
CA MET A 1 -3.91 10.71 -12.15
C MET A 1 -3.27 9.34 -12.13
N LYS A 2 -1.99 9.28 -11.81
CA LYS A 2 -1.26 8.00 -11.68
C LYS A 2 -0.95 7.71 -10.24
N ILE A 3 -1.26 6.50 -9.79
CA ILE A 3 -0.99 6.04 -8.43
C ILE A 3 -0.05 4.85 -8.52
N GLY A 4 1.05 4.89 -7.76
CA GLY A 4 1.95 3.76 -7.61
C GLY A 4 1.45 2.84 -6.49
N ILE A 5 1.39 1.56 -6.74
CA ILE A 5 0.97 0.56 -5.75
C ILE A 5 2.10 -0.43 -5.56
N ILE A 6 2.50 -0.64 -4.33
CA ILE A 6 3.59 -1.54 -3.97
C ILE A 6 3.25 -2.27 -2.67
N SER A 7 3.84 -3.43 -2.46
CA SER A 7 3.62 -4.20 -1.23
C SER A 7 4.79 -5.15 -0.97
N ASP A 8 4.89 -5.59 0.28
CA ASP A 8 5.78 -6.69 0.68
C ASP A 8 7.24 -6.45 0.25
N THR A 9 7.70 -5.21 0.42
CA THR A 9 9.08 -4.86 0.11
C THR A 9 10.06 -5.48 1.11
N HIS A 10 9.59 -5.70 2.33
CA HIS A 10 10.43 -6.14 3.43
C HIS A 10 11.68 -5.23 3.48
N ASP A 11 12.83 -5.76 3.83
CA ASP A 11 14.06 -4.95 3.85
C ASP A 11 14.91 -5.17 2.59
N ASN A 12 14.27 -5.40 1.46
CA ASN A 12 14.92 -5.55 0.16
C ASN A 12 15.21 -4.19 -0.46
N ILE A 13 16.33 -3.60 -0.08
CA ILE A 13 16.68 -2.21 -0.40
C ILE A 13 16.77 -1.96 -1.92
N GLU A 14 17.53 -2.77 -2.64
CA GLU A 14 17.76 -2.54 -4.07
C GLU A 14 16.48 -2.68 -4.93
N PRO A 15 15.67 -3.72 -4.77
CA PRO A 15 14.38 -3.78 -5.48
C PRO A 15 13.45 -2.63 -5.11
N THR A 16 13.44 -2.21 -3.84
CA THR A 16 12.61 -1.09 -3.37
C THR A 16 13.04 0.22 -4.05
N LYS A 17 14.34 0.48 -4.11
CA LYS A 17 14.88 1.66 -4.81
C LYS A 17 14.51 1.66 -6.29
N LYS A 18 14.58 0.51 -6.95
CA LYS A 18 14.18 0.38 -8.36
C LYS A 18 12.72 0.70 -8.57
N ALA A 19 11.85 0.23 -7.68
CA ALA A 19 10.43 0.53 -7.75
C ALA A 19 10.16 2.02 -7.56
N ILE A 20 10.81 2.65 -6.58
CA ILE A 20 10.68 4.08 -6.33
C ILE A 20 11.14 4.90 -7.53
N ASN A 21 12.30 4.55 -8.12
CA ASN A 21 12.78 5.22 -9.30
C ASN A 21 11.80 5.10 -10.47
N PHE A 22 11.18 3.93 -10.64
CA PHE A 22 10.15 3.73 -11.64
C PHE A 22 8.95 4.67 -11.39
N PHE A 23 8.51 4.78 -10.14
CA PHE A 23 7.40 5.69 -9.80
C PHE A 23 7.76 7.15 -10.10
N GLU A 24 8.97 7.56 -9.77
CA GLU A 24 9.44 8.92 -10.07
C GLU A 24 9.50 9.17 -11.58
N ASP A 25 10.02 8.22 -12.35
CA ASP A 25 10.08 8.31 -13.80
C ASP A 25 8.69 8.37 -14.45
N GLN A 26 7.71 7.70 -13.86
CA GLN A 26 6.31 7.73 -14.32
C GLN A 26 5.55 8.95 -13.81
N GLU A 27 6.19 9.80 -13.02
CA GLU A 27 5.58 11.00 -12.44
C GLU A 27 4.31 10.70 -11.64
N VAL A 28 4.31 9.61 -10.87
CA VAL A 28 3.18 9.30 -10.00
C VAL A 28 3.06 10.35 -8.90
N GLN A 29 1.84 10.73 -8.58
CA GLN A 29 1.55 11.74 -7.57
C GLN A 29 1.38 11.12 -6.19
N THR A 30 1.01 9.87 -6.13
CA THR A 30 0.70 9.15 -4.89
C THR A 30 1.24 7.73 -4.96
N VAL A 31 1.84 7.26 -3.87
CA VAL A 31 2.28 5.87 -3.71
C VAL A 31 1.57 5.26 -2.51
N ILE A 32 0.99 4.08 -2.70
CA ILE A 32 0.31 3.32 -1.65
C ILE A 32 1.08 2.02 -1.42
N HIS A 33 1.51 1.81 -0.18
CA HIS A 33 2.16 0.57 0.25
C HIS A 33 1.16 -0.30 1.01
N CYS A 34 0.95 -1.52 0.52
CA CYS A 34 -0.03 -2.44 1.09
C CYS A 34 0.52 -3.31 2.24
N GLY A 35 1.58 -2.84 2.91
CA GLY A 35 2.09 -3.49 4.11
C GLY A 35 3.33 -4.34 3.91
N ASP A 36 3.95 -4.72 5.01
CA ASP A 36 5.21 -5.45 5.09
C ASP A 36 6.41 -4.64 4.55
N ILE A 37 6.60 -3.46 5.14
CA ILE A 37 7.82 -2.66 4.94
C ILE A 37 8.93 -3.16 5.86
N VAL A 38 8.58 -3.48 7.08
CA VAL A 38 9.36 -4.03 8.19
C VAL A 38 10.14 -2.95 8.94
N ALA A 39 11.25 -2.46 8.43
CA ALA A 39 12.10 -1.57 9.19
C ALA A 39 11.95 -0.09 8.81
N PRO A 40 12.13 0.83 9.79
CA PRO A 40 12.10 2.26 9.53
C PRO A 40 13.07 2.74 8.46
N PHE A 41 14.27 2.14 8.36
CA PHE A 41 15.24 2.56 7.35
C PHE A 41 14.75 2.27 5.93
N THR A 42 13.99 1.20 5.74
CA THR A 42 13.35 0.90 4.45
C THR A 42 12.23 1.89 4.16
N ALA A 43 11.43 2.20 5.17
CA ALA A 43 10.34 3.17 5.04
C ALA A 43 10.84 4.54 4.58
N LYS A 44 11.99 4.98 5.06
CA LYS A 44 12.56 6.28 4.70
C LYS A 44 12.88 6.41 3.20
N LEU A 45 13.03 5.31 2.49
CA LEU A 45 13.25 5.34 1.05
C LEU A 45 12.06 5.96 0.30
N PHE A 46 10.87 5.91 0.91
CA PHE A 46 9.64 6.46 0.33
C PHE A 46 9.42 7.96 0.63
N ASP A 47 10.35 8.59 1.33
CA ASP A 47 10.31 10.04 1.59
C ASP A 47 10.77 10.79 0.33
N LYS A 48 9.84 10.95 -0.61
CA LYS A 48 10.05 11.59 -1.92
C LYS A 48 8.95 12.60 -2.16
N ASP A 49 8.91 13.18 -3.35
CA ASP A 49 7.95 14.23 -3.70
C ASP A 49 6.50 13.75 -3.82
N PHE A 50 6.27 12.46 -4.00
CA PHE A 50 4.91 11.91 -4.05
C PHE A 50 4.30 11.83 -2.63
N GLU A 51 2.97 11.83 -2.55
CA GLU A 51 2.27 11.52 -1.31
C GLU A 51 2.41 10.03 -1.02
N PHE A 52 2.63 9.67 0.25
CA PHE A 52 2.83 8.28 0.64
C PHE A 52 1.80 7.84 1.68
N TYR A 53 1.19 6.69 1.44
CA TYR A 53 0.25 6.03 2.35
C TYR A 53 0.67 4.59 2.55
N ALA A 54 0.55 4.09 3.78
CA ALA A 54 0.88 2.70 4.08
C ALA A 54 -0.08 2.09 5.10
N VAL A 55 -0.42 0.82 4.92
CA VAL A 55 -1.11 0.02 5.93
C VAL A 55 -0.12 -0.91 6.61
N ARG A 56 -0.50 -1.42 7.79
CA ARG A 56 0.30 -2.37 8.53
C ARG A 56 0.17 -3.78 7.94
N GLY A 57 1.30 -4.40 7.60
CA GLY A 57 1.35 -5.82 7.28
C GLY A 57 1.63 -6.66 8.52
N ASN A 58 1.57 -7.98 8.36
CA ASN A 58 1.79 -8.90 9.48
C ASN A 58 3.25 -8.91 9.98
N ASN A 59 4.20 -8.41 9.18
CA ASN A 59 5.59 -8.28 9.57
C ASN A 59 5.99 -6.86 10.02
N ASP A 60 5.05 -5.95 10.18
CA ASP A 60 5.31 -4.55 10.57
C ASP A 60 5.16 -4.37 12.08
N GLY A 61 5.97 -5.10 12.84
CA GLY A 61 5.92 -5.09 14.30
C GLY A 61 6.88 -4.11 14.98
N GLU A 62 7.76 -3.43 14.26
CA GLU A 62 8.69 -2.47 14.86
C GLU A 62 7.93 -1.22 15.32
N TRP A 63 8.10 -0.90 16.61
CA TRP A 63 7.33 0.17 17.27
C TRP A 63 7.54 1.55 16.65
N ASN A 64 8.70 1.77 16.02
CA ASN A 64 9.03 3.08 15.46
C ASN A 64 8.74 3.20 13.95
N LEU A 65 8.20 2.17 13.31
CA LEU A 65 7.85 2.19 11.90
C LEU A 65 6.75 3.21 11.61
N GLN A 66 5.66 3.16 12.37
CA GLN A 66 4.55 4.10 12.25
C GLN A 66 5.02 5.54 12.40
N LYS A 67 5.80 5.82 13.44
CA LYS A 67 6.31 7.16 13.72
C LYS A 67 7.17 7.67 12.56
N THR A 68 8.01 6.81 12.00
CA THR A 68 8.87 7.16 10.87
C THR A 68 8.04 7.53 9.65
N ILE A 69 7.03 6.73 9.32
CA ILE A 69 6.16 7.00 8.17
C ILE A 69 5.38 8.29 8.37
N GLU A 70 4.90 8.56 9.57
CA GLU A 70 4.14 9.77 9.87
C GLU A 70 4.95 11.06 9.73
N GLU A 71 6.28 10.98 9.68
CA GLU A 71 7.13 12.14 9.43
C GLU A 71 7.02 12.66 7.99
N PHE A 72 6.65 11.82 7.02
CA PHE A 72 6.60 12.22 5.61
C PHE A 72 5.35 11.71 4.86
N GLY A 73 4.56 10.85 5.47
CA GLY A 73 3.39 10.25 4.84
C GLY A 73 2.27 9.99 5.83
N THR A 74 1.33 9.13 5.43
CA THR A 74 0.16 8.77 6.24
C THR A 74 0.15 7.29 6.56
N TRP A 75 0.06 6.97 7.84
CA TRP A 75 -0.09 5.60 8.32
C TRP A 75 -1.58 5.29 8.47
N LEU A 76 -2.07 4.32 7.69
CA LEU A 76 -3.49 3.96 7.64
C LEU A 76 -3.88 2.87 8.64
N GLU A 77 -2.93 2.38 9.42
CA GLU A 77 -3.09 1.28 10.38
C GLU A 77 -3.38 -0.05 9.68
N GLU A 78 -4.32 -0.84 10.17
CA GLU A 78 -4.60 -2.18 9.64
C GLU A 78 -5.32 -2.13 8.29
N MET A 79 -6.26 -1.21 8.14
CA MET A 79 -7.07 -1.06 6.94
C MET A 79 -7.30 0.43 6.69
N GLY A 80 -7.10 0.87 5.46
CA GLY A 80 -7.34 2.24 5.06
C GLY A 80 -8.43 2.36 4.02
N LYS A 81 -9.08 3.53 4.02
CA LYS A 81 -10.00 3.93 2.98
C LYS A 81 -9.54 5.25 2.43
N LEU A 82 -9.33 5.30 1.13
CA LEU A 82 -8.91 6.53 0.45
C LEU A 82 -9.85 6.82 -0.72
N GLU A 83 -9.89 8.08 -1.11
CA GLU A 83 -10.68 8.51 -2.26
C GLU A 83 -9.81 9.37 -3.17
N PHE A 84 -9.74 8.99 -4.45
CA PHE A 84 -9.02 9.75 -5.48
C PHE A 84 -9.86 9.82 -6.74
N ALA A 85 -9.99 11.00 -7.33
CA ALA A 85 -10.71 11.20 -8.59
C ALA A 85 -12.11 10.54 -8.57
N GLU A 86 -12.84 10.71 -7.48
CA GLU A 86 -14.20 10.17 -7.25
C GLU A 86 -14.25 8.63 -7.18
N ARG A 87 -13.10 7.97 -7.00
CA ARG A 87 -13.00 6.52 -6.80
C ARG A 87 -12.62 6.21 -5.37
N THR A 88 -13.27 5.20 -4.79
CA THR A 88 -12.98 4.76 -3.43
C THR A 88 -12.10 3.52 -3.44
N LEU A 89 -11.07 3.55 -2.61
CA LEU A 89 -10.08 2.49 -2.48
C LEU A 89 -10.08 1.97 -1.05
N ALA A 90 -10.17 0.65 -0.88
CA ALA A 90 -9.87 -0.01 0.38
C ALA A 90 -8.46 -0.57 0.27
N ILE A 91 -7.65 -0.36 1.31
CA ILE A 91 -6.29 -0.87 1.37
C ILE A 91 -6.16 -1.75 2.61
N TYR A 92 -5.80 -3.00 2.41
CA TYR A 92 -5.60 -3.98 3.48
C TYR A 92 -4.48 -4.91 3.06
N HIS A 93 -3.58 -5.26 3.99
CA HIS A 93 -2.44 -6.11 3.64
C HIS A 93 -2.85 -7.46 3.05
N GLY A 94 -3.93 -8.05 3.53
CA GLY A 94 -4.42 -9.32 3.00
C GLY A 94 -4.08 -10.52 3.88
N THR A 95 -3.66 -10.28 5.11
CA THR A 95 -3.29 -11.36 6.06
C THR A 95 -4.43 -12.36 6.26
N LYS A 96 -5.66 -11.88 6.32
CA LYS A 96 -6.86 -12.73 6.46
C LYS A 96 -7.68 -12.69 5.18
N PRO A 97 -7.72 -13.78 4.41
CA PRO A 97 -8.48 -13.81 3.15
C PRO A 97 -9.97 -13.49 3.31
N GLU A 98 -10.56 -13.83 4.45
CA GLU A 98 -11.97 -13.56 4.74
C GLU A 98 -12.25 -12.05 4.77
N ILE A 99 -11.31 -11.25 5.28
CA ILE A 99 -11.45 -9.80 5.31
C ILE A 99 -11.36 -9.24 3.88
N VAL A 100 -10.41 -9.73 3.08
CA VAL A 100 -10.28 -9.33 1.67
C VAL A 100 -11.59 -9.60 0.93
N ARG A 101 -12.14 -10.81 1.10
CA ARG A 101 -13.38 -11.19 0.46
C ARG A 101 -14.54 -10.29 0.90
N GLY A 102 -14.63 -10.00 2.20
CA GLY A 102 -15.66 -9.10 2.72
C GLY A 102 -15.58 -7.70 2.13
N LEU A 103 -14.38 -7.15 1.98
CA LEU A 103 -14.17 -5.84 1.36
C LEU A 103 -14.62 -5.84 -0.10
N VAL A 104 -14.27 -6.88 -0.85
CA VAL A 104 -14.65 -7.01 -2.26
C VAL A 104 -16.15 -7.19 -2.42
N GLU A 105 -16.74 -8.10 -1.64
CA GLU A 105 -18.16 -8.44 -1.73
C GLU A 105 -19.08 -7.35 -1.16
N SER A 106 -18.57 -6.43 -0.36
CA SER A 106 -19.37 -5.34 0.20
C SER A 106 -19.95 -4.41 -0.86
N GLY A 107 -19.28 -4.29 -2.00
CA GLY A 107 -19.67 -3.37 -3.06
C GLY A 107 -19.46 -1.89 -2.74
N GLU A 108 -18.80 -1.58 -1.63
CA GLU A 108 -18.58 -0.20 -1.18
C GLU A 108 -17.37 0.47 -1.82
N TYR A 109 -16.48 -0.31 -2.44
CA TYR A 109 -15.21 0.19 -2.96
C TYR A 109 -15.08 -0.08 -4.46
N ASP A 110 -14.52 0.88 -5.18
CA ASP A 110 -14.16 0.69 -6.59
C ASP A 110 -12.94 -0.21 -6.73
N TYR A 111 -11.99 -0.09 -5.79
CA TYR A 111 -10.77 -0.88 -5.77
C TYR A 111 -10.50 -1.42 -4.38
N VAL A 112 -10.02 -2.66 -4.32
CA VAL A 112 -9.47 -3.27 -3.10
C VAL A 112 -8.03 -3.62 -3.39
N LEU A 113 -7.10 -2.95 -2.69
CA LEU A 113 -5.66 -3.14 -2.85
C LEU A 113 -5.13 -4.02 -1.73
N ARG A 114 -4.32 -4.99 -2.09
CA ARG A 114 -3.79 -5.95 -1.13
C ARG A 114 -2.38 -6.41 -1.51
N GLY A 115 -1.70 -7.03 -0.55
CA GLY A 115 -0.43 -7.72 -0.73
C GLY A 115 -0.46 -9.11 -0.08
N HIS A 116 0.57 -9.44 0.67
CA HIS A 116 0.73 -10.64 1.48
C HIS A 116 1.03 -11.94 0.72
N THR A 117 0.31 -12.23 -0.36
CA THR A 117 0.48 -13.51 -1.09
C THR A 117 1.75 -13.59 -1.92
N HIS A 118 2.42 -12.45 -2.17
CA HIS A 118 3.58 -12.33 -3.07
C HIS A 118 3.28 -12.79 -4.50
N LYS A 119 2.00 -12.74 -4.90
CA LYS A 119 1.55 -13.11 -6.25
C LYS A 119 0.83 -11.96 -6.90
N LYS A 120 1.22 -11.62 -8.12
CA LYS A 120 0.50 -10.62 -8.91
C LYS A 120 -0.85 -11.19 -9.34
N LYS A 121 -1.92 -10.48 -9.02
CA LYS A 121 -3.28 -10.90 -9.36
C LYS A 121 -4.18 -9.67 -9.49
N ILE A 122 -4.97 -9.62 -10.56
CA ILE A 122 -5.96 -8.59 -10.78
C ILE A 122 -7.27 -9.29 -11.13
N ASN A 123 -8.31 -9.05 -10.32
CA ASN A 123 -9.63 -9.65 -10.50
C ASN A 123 -10.69 -8.56 -10.44
N GLU A 124 -11.84 -8.85 -11.02
CA GLU A 124 -13.01 -8.00 -10.89
C GLU A 124 -14.17 -8.83 -10.33
N PHE A 125 -14.93 -8.24 -9.39
CA PHE A 125 -16.11 -8.84 -8.79
C PHE A 125 -17.19 -7.78 -8.64
N ASN A 126 -18.29 -7.90 -9.40
CA ASN A 126 -19.43 -6.97 -9.34
C ASN A 126 -19.03 -5.48 -9.40
N GLY A 127 -18.06 -5.14 -10.27
CA GLY A 127 -17.59 -3.76 -10.44
C GLY A 127 -16.47 -3.32 -9.49
N THR A 128 -16.04 -4.18 -8.58
CA THR A 128 -14.87 -3.91 -7.70
C THR A 128 -13.63 -4.60 -8.25
N ILE A 129 -12.54 -3.86 -8.38
CA ILE A 129 -11.25 -4.36 -8.89
C ILE A 129 -10.26 -4.50 -7.74
#